data_d86eb2d703e680567d29af503d9ff245
#
_entry.id   d86eb2d703e680567d29af503d9ff245
#
_cell.length_a   1.000
_cell.length_b   1.000
_cell.length_c   1.000
_cell.angle_alpha   90.00
_cell.angle_beta   90.00
_cell.angle_gamma   90.00
#
_symmetry.space_group_name_H-M   'P 1'
#
loop_
_entity.id
_entity.type
_entity.pdbx_description
1 polymer ?
#
loop_
_entity_poly.entity_id
_entity_poly.type
_entity_poly.pdbx_seq_one_letter_code
_entity_poly.pdbx_strand_id
1 'polypeptide(L)'
;MPRPTGVVDLRSDTVTRPTPAMRRAMADAVVGDDDYGEDPTVRALEETFAARVGKPAALFVPSGVMANQIALRVLAMPGTAVVAGRRQHVVAYEYGAAALNAGVQFIELDDGDGTLRAEDVRAAREAAAHHQPAVSLVAIENTHMAASGAPWSERALRAVVDAAGPVPIHMDGARLFNAEAATGVRADRWAGGATTVMCCLSKALCAPVGSLLAGPEDVVAEGRLARKRLGGGMRQAGVLAAPGLVALEEMVDRLPEDHARAARLAEAVAERWPRCGLDPASVRTNIVTFSHPAPDKLLAHLEGHGVLAHAIAPETMRFVTHHDVDDADMERALAALAEAPGADAP
;
A
#
# COMPACT_ATOMS: atom_id res chain seq x y z
N MET A 1 17.60 -16.63 7.04
CA MET A 1 17.73 -17.96 6.41
C MET A 1 16.98 -17.93 5.09
N PRO A 2 17.44 -18.61 4.02
CA PRO A 2 16.65 -18.75 2.82
C PRO A 2 15.33 -19.44 3.20
N ARG A 3 14.24 -19.06 2.52
CA ARG A 3 12.92 -19.71 2.71
C ARG A 3 13.09 -21.21 2.48
N PRO A 4 12.58 -22.07 3.38
CA PRO A 4 12.59 -23.51 3.11
C PRO A 4 11.90 -23.79 1.78
N THR A 5 12.47 -24.65 0.96
CA THR A 5 11.83 -25.11 -0.28
C THR A 5 10.49 -25.76 0.08
N GLY A 6 9.41 -25.32 -0.55
CA GLY A 6 8.09 -25.90 -0.32
C GLY A 6 7.19 -25.15 0.68
N VAL A 7 7.57 -23.97 1.15
CA VAL A 7 6.71 -23.14 2.01
C VAL A 7 5.92 -22.13 1.16
N VAL A 8 4.60 -22.13 1.31
CA VAL A 8 3.67 -21.13 0.75
C VAL A 8 3.54 -19.98 1.74
N ASP A 9 3.94 -18.77 1.35
CA ASP A 9 3.92 -17.62 2.26
C ASP A 9 2.83 -16.61 1.87
N LEU A 10 1.71 -16.66 2.55
CA LEU A 10 0.56 -15.77 2.35
C LEU A 10 0.49 -14.63 3.38
N ARG A 11 1.58 -14.37 4.13
CA ARG A 11 1.57 -13.34 5.20
C ARG A 11 1.42 -11.92 4.65
N SER A 12 2.14 -11.61 3.57
CA SER A 12 2.15 -10.28 2.95
C SER A 12 2.88 -10.32 1.60
N ASP A 13 2.52 -9.44 0.68
CA ASP A 13 3.28 -9.19 -0.55
C ASP A 13 4.64 -8.50 -0.31
N THR A 14 4.92 -8.07 0.91
CA THR A 14 6.23 -7.55 1.33
C THR A 14 7.30 -8.64 1.44
N VAL A 15 6.94 -9.91 1.38
CA VAL A 15 7.88 -11.05 1.40
C VAL A 15 8.39 -11.42 0.01
N THR A 16 7.89 -10.77 -1.04
CA THR A 16 8.31 -10.99 -2.43
C THR A 16 9.81 -10.74 -2.61
N ARG A 17 10.38 -11.43 -3.58
CA ARG A 17 11.80 -11.35 -3.89
C ARG A 17 12.01 -10.74 -5.27
N PRO A 18 13.13 -10.01 -5.48
CA PRO A 18 13.43 -9.47 -6.78
C PRO A 18 13.59 -10.60 -7.82
N THR A 19 12.93 -10.40 -8.96
CA THR A 19 12.97 -11.35 -10.09
C THR A 19 14.40 -11.48 -10.66
N PRO A 20 14.69 -12.51 -11.47
CA PRO A 20 15.97 -12.61 -12.16
C PRO A 20 16.29 -11.38 -13.04
N ALA A 21 15.27 -10.77 -13.68
CA ALA A 21 15.42 -9.54 -14.46
C ALA A 21 15.84 -8.37 -13.57
N MET A 22 15.18 -8.19 -12.43
CA MET A 22 15.53 -7.17 -11.44
C MET A 22 16.95 -7.33 -10.93
N ARG A 23 17.38 -8.56 -10.62
CA ARG A 23 18.75 -8.82 -10.14
C ARG A 23 19.82 -8.47 -11.19
N ARG A 24 19.56 -8.74 -12.47
CA ARG A 24 20.45 -8.29 -13.56
C ARG A 24 20.45 -6.77 -13.65
N ALA A 25 19.28 -6.13 -13.64
CA ALA A 25 19.17 -4.67 -13.68
C ALA A 25 19.94 -3.99 -12.51
N MET A 26 19.89 -4.58 -11.31
CA MET A 26 20.68 -4.11 -10.17
C MET A 26 22.19 -4.20 -10.40
N ALA A 27 22.67 -5.32 -11.01
CA ALA A 27 24.09 -5.54 -11.27
C ALA A 27 24.62 -4.61 -12.37
N ASP A 28 23.79 -4.31 -13.36
CA ASP A 28 24.15 -3.55 -14.56
C ASP A 28 23.77 -2.05 -14.45
N ALA A 29 23.24 -1.61 -13.30
CA ALA A 29 22.75 -0.25 -13.10
C ALA A 29 23.84 0.81 -13.35
N VAL A 30 23.54 1.80 -14.20
CA VAL A 30 24.38 3.00 -14.33
C VAL A 30 24.08 3.90 -13.13
N VAL A 31 25.11 4.26 -12.38
CA VAL A 31 24.95 4.97 -11.10
C VAL A 31 25.71 6.29 -11.08
N GLY A 32 25.27 7.19 -10.22
CA GLY A 32 25.90 8.43 -9.84
C GLY A 32 25.52 8.79 -8.41
N ASP A 33 25.92 9.96 -7.91
CA ASP A 33 25.51 10.38 -6.57
C ASP A 33 24.11 11.00 -6.61
N ASP A 34 23.11 10.32 -6.00
CA ASP A 34 21.73 10.78 -5.94
C ASP A 34 21.55 12.08 -5.11
N ASP A 35 22.44 12.31 -4.13
CA ASP A 35 22.41 13.53 -3.31
C ASP A 35 22.78 14.79 -4.13
N TYR A 36 23.61 14.61 -5.17
CA TYR A 36 23.91 15.64 -6.17
C TYR A 36 22.95 15.64 -7.38
N GLY A 37 22.00 14.71 -7.41
CA GLY A 37 21.09 14.54 -8.55
C GLY A 37 21.76 13.96 -9.81
N GLU A 38 22.88 13.26 -9.65
CA GLU A 38 23.70 12.73 -10.75
C GLU A 38 23.42 11.27 -11.09
N ASP A 39 22.60 10.55 -10.28
CA ASP A 39 22.26 9.16 -10.56
C ASP A 39 21.24 9.06 -11.71
N PRO A 40 21.62 8.57 -12.89
CA PRO A 40 20.74 8.56 -14.05
C PRO A 40 19.61 7.53 -13.92
N THR A 41 19.85 6.43 -13.19
CA THR A 41 18.85 5.37 -13.01
C THR A 41 17.77 5.80 -12.02
N VAL A 42 18.13 6.50 -10.94
CA VAL A 42 17.15 7.11 -10.03
C VAL A 42 16.27 8.11 -10.77
N ARG A 43 16.88 8.98 -11.57
CA ARG A 43 16.17 9.99 -12.35
C ARG A 43 15.20 9.34 -13.34
N ALA A 44 15.65 8.33 -14.08
CA ALA A 44 14.79 7.57 -15.01
C ALA A 44 13.59 6.93 -14.31
N LEU A 45 13.77 6.37 -13.09
CA LEU A 45 12.70 5.80 -12.31
C LEU A 45 11.70 6.88 -11.85
N GLU A 46 12.18 8.02 -11.36
CA GLU A 46 11.35 9.15 -10.92
C GLU A 46 10.53 9.71 -12.09
N GLU A 47 11.15 9.93 -13.24
CA GLU A 47 10.49 10.42 -14.47
C GLU A 47 9.43 9.41 -14.97
N THR A 48 9.78 8.13 -15.02
CA THR A 48 8.86 7.05 -15.44
C THR A 48 7.61 7.00 -14.54
N PHE A 49 7.78 7.05 -13.23
CA PHE A 49 6.65 7.03 -12.32
C PHE A 49 5.82 8.31 -12.39
N ALA A 50 6.46 9.50 -12.44
CA ALA A 50 5.76 10.77 -12.58
C ALA A 50 4.86 10.76 -13.82
N ALA A 51 5.39 10.32 -14.97
CA ALA A 51 4.63 10.17 -16.20
C ALA A 51 3.47 9.16 -16.07
N ARG A 52 3.71 8.02 -15.41
CA ARG A 52 2.70 6.96 -15.22
C ARG A 52 1.52 7.43 -14.38
N VAL A 53 1.74 8.30 -13.40
CA VAL A 53 0.69 8.84 -12.52
C VAL A 53 0.24 10.26 -12.90
N GLY A 54 0.74 10.81 -14.00
CA GLY A 54 0.35 12.12 -14.52
C GLY A 54 0.71 13.28 -13.58
N LYS A 55 1.85 13.18 -12.87
CA LYS A 55 2.38 14.24 -12.00
C LYS A 55 3.61 14.88 -12.59
N PRO A 56 3.90 16.17 -12.26
CA PRO A 56 5.08 16.87 -12.79
C PRO A 56 6.42 16.28 -12.37
N ALA A 57 6.52 15.75 -11.15
CA ALA A 57 7.76 15.21 -10.60
C ALA A 57 7.51 14.04 -9.63
N ALA A 58 8.56 13.26 -9.38
CA ALA A 58 8.55 12.23 -8.36
C ALA A 58 9.87 12.18 -7.59
N LEU A 59 9.84 11.49 -6.45
CA LEU A 59 10.95 11.28 -5.53
C LEU A 59 11.06 9.80 -5.16
N PHE A 60 12.21 9.20 -5.40
CA PHE A 60 12.53 7.86 -4.92
C PHE A 60 12.94 7.89 -3.45
N VAL A 61 12.34 7.00 -2.64
CA VAL A 61 12.59 6.89 -1.20
C VAL A 61 12.73 5.43 -0.78
N PRO A 62 13.47 5.14 0.30
CA PRO A 62 13.72 3.77 0.77
C PRO A 62 12.46 2.97 1.14
N SER A 63 11.39 3.62 1.61
CA SER A 63 10.19 2.94 2.12
C SER A 63 8.91 3.73 1.92
N GLY A 64 7.76 3.02 1.93
CA GLY A 64 6.44 3.65 1.87
C GLY A 64 6.15 4.56 3.07
N VAL A 65 6.56 4.14 4.26
CA VAL A 65 6.44 4.97 5.47
C VAL A 65 7.17 6.29 5.27
N MET A 66 8.39 6.27 4.74
CA MET A 66 9.11 7.53 4.47
C MET A 66 8.39 8.40 3.43
N ALA A 67 7.81 7.81 2.38
CA ALA A 67 7.00 8.56 1.40
C ALA A 67 5.82 9.27 2.06
N ASN A 68 5.04 8.55 2.88
CA ASN A 68 3.92 9.10 3.64
C ASN A 68 4.38 10.22 4.59
N GLN A 69 5.45 9.97 5.36
CA GLN A 69 5.95 10.95 6.32
C GLN A 69 6.50 12.22 5.65
N ILE A 70 7.11 12.10 4.47
CA ILE A 70 7.51 13.25 3.65
C ILE A 70 6.29 14.03 3.20
N ALA A 71 5.26 13.36 2.66
CA ALA A 71 4.04 14.01 2.20
C ALA A 71 3.33 14.76 3.33
N LEU A 72 3.17 14.11 4.50
CA LEU A 72 2.60 14.76 5.68
C LEU A 72 3.41 15.98 6.12
N ARG A 73 4.74 15.86 6.17
CA ARG A 73 5.63 16.95 6.59
C ARG A 73 5.64 18.15 5.67
N VAL A 74 5.50 17.93 4.35
CA VAL A 74 5.59 18.99 3.34
C VAL A 74 4.22 19.66 3.11
N LEU A 75 3.13 18.88 3.17
CA LEU A 75 1.79 19.39 2.87
C LEU A 75 1.03 19.90 4.11
N ALA A 76 1.27 19.30 5.28
CA ALA A 76 0.59 19.73 6.49
C ALA A 76 1.40 20.76 7.28
N MET A 77 0.70 21.62 8.03
CA MET A 77 1.32 22.59 8.90
C MET A 77 1.42 22.04 10.33
N PRO A 78 2.54 22.17 11.03
CA PRO A 78 2.65 21.79 12.45
C PRO A 78 1.56 22.47 13.31
N GLY A 79 1.01 21.75 14.26
CA GLY A 79 -0.07 22.24 15.13
C GLY A 79 -1.46 22.17 14.50
N THR A 80 -1.59 21.63 13.30
CA THR A 80 -2.88 21.43 12.61
C THR A 80 -3.32 19.96 12.63
N ALA A 81 -4.45 19.68 11.99
CA ALA A 81 -5.00 18.35 11.87
C ALA A 81 -4.91 17.81 10.43
N VAL A 82 -4.73 16.49 10.32
CA VAL A 82 -4.89 15.70 9.10
C VAL A 82 -6.14 14.86 9.23
N VAL A 83 -7.06 14.98 8.27
CA VAL A 83 -8.24 14.11 8.20
C VAL A 83 -7.82 12.79 7.52
N ALA A 84 -8.08 11.65 8.16
CA ALA A 84 -7.76 10.33 7.65
C ALA A 84 -8.74 9.27 8.16
N GLY A 85 -8.82 8.13 7.49
CA GLY A 85 -9.53 6.96 8.01
C GLY A 85 -8.76 6.31 9.16
N ARG A 86 -9.49 5.89 10.21
CA ARG A 86 -8.89 5.33 11.43
C ARG A 86 -8.06 4.07 11.22
N ARG A 87 -8.30 3.33 10.13
CA ARG A 87 -7.60 2.09 9.78
C ARG A 87 -6.57 2.26 8.67
N GLN A 88 -6.44 3.49 8.11
CA GLN A 88 -5.40 3.78 7.12
C GLN A 88 -4.00 3.56 7.70
N HIS A 89 -3.07 3.21 6.82
CA HIS A 89 -1.70 2.88 7.21
C HIS A 89 -1.03 4.02 7.98
N VAL A 90 -1.20 5.25 7.54
CA VAL A 90 -0.57 6.44 8.15
C VAL A 90 -1.05 6.68 9.60
N VAL A 91 -2.26 6.21 9.95
CA VAL A 91 -2.83 6.32 11.30
C VAL A 91 -2.43 5.12 12.16
N ALA A 92 -2.69 3.90 11.66
CA ALA A 92 -2.68 2.69 12.47
C ALA A 92 -1.31 1.98 12.51
N TYR A 93 -0.44 2.14 11.49
CA TYR A 93 0.74 1.29 11.30
C TYR A 93 2.08 2.03 11.27
N GLU A 94 2.10 3.35 11.44
CA GLU A 94 3.33 4.16 11.38
C GLU A 94 3.80 4.67 12.75
N TYR A 95 3.38 4.02 13.84
CA TYR A 95 3.91 4.22 15.20
C TYR A 95 3.92 5.69 15.67
N GLY A 96 2.90 6.49 15.30
CA GLY A 96 2.82 7.89 15.68
C GLY A 96 3.79 8.82 14.93
N ALA A 97 4.37 8.35 13.83
CA ALA A 97 5.36 9.09 13.06
C ALA A 97 4.84 10.45 12.56
N ALA A 98 3.55 10.59 12.27
CA ALA A 98 2.95 11.86 11.85
C ALA A 98 3.10 12.97 12.90
N ALA A 99 2.85 12.64 14.18
CA ALA A 99 3.04 13.59 15.27
C ALA A 99 4.53 13.97 15.44
N LEU A 100 5.42 12.97 15.32
CA LEU A 100 6.86 13.18 15.47
C LEU A 100 7.47 13.98 14.32
N ASN A 101 7.12 13.67 13.07
CA ASN A 101 7.78 14.20 11.89
C ASN A 101 7.10 15.46 11.33
N ALA A 102 5.76 15.53 11.38
CA ALA A 102 4.98 16.63 10.84
C ALA A 102 4.37 17.53 11.91
N GLY A 103 4.33 17.10 13.18
CA GLY A 103 3.75 17.87 14.28
C GLY A 103 2.23 18.01 14.17
N VAL A 104 1.56 17.04 13.59
CA VAL A 104 0.12 17.04 13.35
C VAL A 104 -0.60 16.01 14.23
N GLN A 105 -1.91 16.23 14.43
CA GLN A 105 -2.81 15.21 14.96
C GLN A 105 -3.75 14.72 13.86
N PHE A 106 -4.36 13.54 14.05
CA PHE A 106 -5.38 13.04 13.14
C PHE A 106 -6.80 13.39 13.63
N ILE A 107 -7.68 13.71 12.67
CA ILE A 107 -9.12 13.58 12.82
C ILE A 107 -9.50 12.29 12.11
N GLU A 108 -9.78 11.27 12.92
CA GLU A 108 -10.03 9.93 12.45
C GLU A 108 -11.49 9.75 12.04
N LEU A 109 -11.73 9.42 10.78
CA LEU A 109 -13.04 9.12 10.24
C LEU A 109 -13.28 7.62 10.14
N ASP A 110 -14.54 7.21 10.03
CA ASP A 110 -14.89 5.84 9.72
C ASP A 110 -14.51 5.49 8.26
N ASP A 111 -13.83 4.34 8.11
CA ASP A 111 -13.32 3.82 6.84
C ASP A 111 -13.60 2.32 6.71
N GLY A 112 -14.72 1.86 7.29
CA GLY A 112 -15.10 0.47 7.36
C GLY A 112 -15.20 -0.23 6.00
N ASP A 113 -15.57 0.49 4.94
CA ASP A 113 -15.66 0.01 3.56
C ASP A 113 -14.39 0.31 2.73
N GLY A 114 -13.37 0.91 3.35
CA GLY A 114 -12.13 1.32 2.69
C GLY A 114 -12.17 2.71 2.08
N THR A 115 -13.26 3.47 2.27
CA THR A 115 -13.40 4.83 1.75
C THR A 115 -13.71 5.83 2.88
N LEU A 116 -13.60 7.12 2.59
CA LEU A 116 -14.09 8.19 3.46
C LEU A 116 -15.41 8.72 2.91
N ARG A 117 -16.33 9.08 3.80
CA ARG A 117 -17.56 9.74 3.41
C ARG A 117 -17.31 11.23 3.22
N ALA A 118 -17.74 11.77 2.09
CA ALA A 118 -17.52 13.16 1.73
C ALA A 118 -18.14 14.15 2.74
N GLU A 119 -19.31 13.81 3.31
CA GLU A 119 -19.95 14.60 4.35
C GLU A 119 -19.09 14.70 5.62
N ASP A 120 -18.43 13.62 6.02
CA ASP A 120 -17.59 13.60 7.22
C ASP A 120 -16.30 14.41 7.00
N VAL A 121 -15.70 14.33 5.81
CA VAL A 121 -14.54 15.15 5.43
C VAL A 121 -14.91 16.64 5.45
N ARG A 122 -16.08 17.01 4.91
CA ARG A 122 -16.56 18.38 4.93
C ARG A 122 -16.83 18.87 6.36
N ALA A 123 -17.51 18.06 7.16
CA ALA A 123 -17.81 18.39 8.55
C ALA A 123 -16.53 18.60 9.38
N ALA A 124 -15.52 17.71 9.21
CA ALA A 124 -14.23 17.85 9.88
C ALA A 124 -13.51 19.16 9.51
N ARG A 125 -13.51 19.51 8.21
CA ARG A 125 -12.92 20.77 7.72
C ARG A 125 -13.62 22.00 8.27
N GLU A 126 -14.97 21.99 8.34
CA GLU A 126 -15.78 23.12 8.79
C GLU A 126 -15.80 23.27 10.33
N ALA A 127 -15.64 22.19 11.07
CA ALA A 127 -15.54 22.19 12.52
C ALA A 127 -14.32 22.94 13.06
N ALA A 128 -13.25 23.10 12.26
CA ALA A 128 -12.04 23.83 12.61
C ALA A 128 -12.26 25.31 13.01
N ALA A 129 -13.46 25.84 12.82
CA ALA A 129 -13.79 27.24 13.18
C ALA A 129 -13.99 27.49 14.69
N HIS A 130 -14.08 26.45 15.54
CA HIS A 130 -14.44 26.56 16.94
C HIS A 130 -13.48 25.82 17.88
N HIS A 131 -12.33 26.44 18.18
CA HIS A 131 -11.33 25.90 19.13
C HIS A 131 -10.70 24.54 18.74
N GLN A 132 -10.91 24.08 17.51
CA GLN A 132 -10.27 22.90 16.98
C GLN A 132 -9.12 23.30 16.02
N PRO A 133 -8.08 22.49 15.89
CA PRO A 133 -7.00 22.80 14.96
C PRO A 133 -7.53 22.80 13.53
N ALA A 134 -7.01 23.73 12.70
CA ALA A 134 -7.35 23.79 11.30
C ALA A 134 -6.96 22.48 10.60
N VAL A 135 -7.77 22.02 9.65
CA VAL A 135 -7.43 20.90 8.78
C VAL A 135 -6.52 21.41 7.68
N SER A 136 -5.30 20.90 7.60
CA SER A 136 -4.31 21.28 6.59
C SER A 136 -4.06 20.22 5.53
N LEU A 137 -4.54 18.98 5.75
CA LEU A 137 -4.37 17.88 4.81
C LEU A 137 -5.51 16.87 4.95
N VAL A 138 -5.91 16.26 3.85
CA VAL A 138 -6.71 15.03 3.83
C VAL A 138 -5.83 13.89 3.33
N ALA A 139 -5.75 12.78 4.07
CA ALA A 139 -5.07 11.57 3.66
C ALA A 139 -6.09 10.50 3.25
N ILE A 140 -5.84 9.84 2.14
CA ILE A 140 -6.64 8.70 1.63
C ILE A 140 -5.74 7.53 1.29
N GLU A 141 -6.26 6.31 1.32
CA GLU A 141 -5.50 5.09 0.99
C GLU A 141 -6.21 4.31 -0.12
N ASN A 142 -5.51 4.03 -1.23
CA ASN A 142 -6.03 3.27 -2.36
C ASN A 142 -4.94 2.35 -2.96
N THR A 143 -5.06 0.99 -2.84
CA THR A 143 -6.18 0.25 -2.24
C THR A 143 -6.09 0.26 -0.71
N HIS A 144 -7.23 0.22 -0.03
CA HIS A 144 -7.28 0.28 1.42
C HIS A 144 -6.95 -1.09 2.05
N MET A 145 -5.79 -1.23 2.70
CA MET A 145 -5.25 -2.51 3.17
C MET A 145 -6.18 -3.18 4.20
N ALA A 146 -6.65 -2.44 5.19
CA ALA A 146 -7.48 -2.98 6.27
C ALA A 146 -8.93 -3.31 5.84
N ALA A 147 -9.35 -2.89 4.65
CA ALA A 147 -10.62 -3.25 4.02
C ALA A 147 -10.41 -4.27 2.88
N SER A 148 -9.60 -5.32 3.11
CA SER A 148 -9.29 -6.38 2.14
C SER A 148 -8.70 -5.86 0.82
N GLY A 149 -7.92 -4.79 0.86
CA GLY A 149 -7.37 -4.19 -0.34
C GLY A 149 -8.44 -3.57 -1.26
N ALA A 150 -9.54 -3.11 -0.71
CA ALA A 150 -10.63 -2.53 -1.48
C ALA A 150 -10.17 -1.30 -2.28
N PRO A 151 -10.40 -1.26 -3.60
CA PRO A 151 -10.16 -0.07 -4.40
C PRO A 151 -11.33 0.91 -4.27
N TRP A 152 -11.05 2.19 -4.30
CA TRP A 152 -12.08 3.23 -4.37
C TRP A 152 -12.90 3.14 -5.66
N SER A 153 -14.05 3.82 -5.68
CA SER A 153 -14.71 4.20 -6.93
C SER A 153 -14.31 5.62 -7.31
N GLU A 154 -14.22 5.93 -8.61
CA GLU A 154 -13.94 7.32 -9.07
C GLU A 154 -14.97 8.31 -8.53
N ARG A 155 -16.23 7.87 -8.34
CA ARG A 155 -17.28 8.72 -7.77
C ARG A 155 -17.00 9.08 -6.31
N ALA A 156 -16.60 8.10 -5.48
CA ALA A 156 -16.28 8.34 -4.08
C ALA A 156 -15.05 9.25 -3.94
N LEU A 157 -14.01 9.00 -4.75
CA LEU A 157 -12.81 9.84 -4.78
C LEU A 157 -13.16 11.29 -5.13
N ARG A 158 -13.93 11.50 -6.20
CA ARG A 158 -14.37 12.85 -6.61
C ARG A 158 -15.15 13.55 -5.50
N ALA A 159 -16.09 12.86 -4.85
CA ALA A 159 -16.87 13.42 -3.77
C ALA A 159 -15.99 13.88 -2.58
N VAL A 160 -14.95 13.11 -2.24
CA VAL A 160 -13.99 13.50 -1.19
C VAL A 160 -13.11 14.67 -1.64
N VAL A 161 -12.66 14.71 -2.90
CA VAL A 161 -11.92 15.85 -3.46
C VAL A 161 -12.75 17.14 -3.37
N ASP A 162 -14.01 17.09 -3.77
CA ASP A 162 -14.93 18.23 -3.69
C ASP A 162 -15.17 18.66 -2.23
N ALA A 163 -15.27 17.71 -1.29
CA ALA A 163 -15.45 17.97 0.13
C ALA A 163 -14.19 18.57 0.79
N ALA A 164 -12.99 18.15 0.37
CA ALA A 164 -11.73 18.71 0.84
C ALA A 164 -11.56 20.19 0.40
N GLY A 165 -12.14 20.57 -0.75
CA GLY A 165 -12.06 21.95 -1.26
C GLY A 165 -10.62 22.40 -1.50
N PRO A 166 -10.13 23.48 -0.84
CA PRO A 166 -8.76 23.97 -1.03
C PRO A 166 -7.70 23.17 -0.24
N VAL A 167 -8.12 22.24 0.63
CA VAL A 167 -7.20 21.46 1.44
C VAL A 167 -6.53 20.41 0.56
N PRO A 168 -5.17 20.31 0.54
CA PRO A 168 -4.46 19.33 -0.26
C PRO A 168 -4.85 17.90 0.15
N ILE A 169 -4.70 16.97 -0.81
CA ILE A 169 -4.94 15.54 -0.58
C ILE A 169 -3.64 14.77 -0.81
N HIS A 170 -3.28 13.92 0.14
CA HIS A 170 -2.25 12.90 -0.04
C HIS A 170 -2.90 11.53 -0.24
N MET A 171 -2.51 10.82 -1.29
CA MET A 171 -2.94 9.44 -1.53
C MET A 171 -1.81 8.47 -1.18
N ASP A 172 -2.02 7.68 -0.11
CA ASP A 172 -1.25 6.45 0.07
C ASP A 172 -1.73 5.43 -0.97
N GLY A 173 -0.94 5.30 -2.02
CA GLY A 173 -1.15 4.36 -3.11
C GLY A 173 -0.16 3.19 -3.03
N ALA A 174 0.14 2.68 -1.83
CA ALA A 174 1.10 1.59 -1.65
C ALA A 174 0.83 0.39 -2.57
N ARG A 175 -0.44 0.22 -2.99
CA ARG A 175 -0.89 -0.76 -3.99
C ARG A 175 -1.73 -0.11 -5.10
N LEU A 176 -1.32 1.06 -5.57
CA LEU A 176 -2.04 1.83 -6.60
C LEU A 176 -2.28 1.02 -7.88
N PHE A 177 -1.29 0.25 -8.31
CA PHE A 177 -1.41 -0.59 -9.51
C PHE A 177 -2.33 -1.79 -9.31
N ASN A 178 -2.53 -2.27 -8.08
CA ASN A 178 -3.60 -3.23 -7.78
C ASN A 178 -4.99 -2.57 -7.95
N ALA A 179 -5.16 -1.29 -7.61
CA ALA A 179 -6.40 -0.58 -7.91
C ALA A 179 -6.61 -0.44 -9.42
N GLU A 180 -5.56 -0.11 -10.19
CA GLU A 180 -5.61 -0.05 -11.65
C GLU A 180 -6.03 -1.41 -12.23
N ALA A 181 -5.35 -2.50 -11.85
CA ALA A 181 -5.61 -3.84 -12.35
C ALA A 181 -7.04 -4.35 -11.98
N ALA A 182 -7.53 -4.00 -10.79
CA ALA A 182 -8.84 -4.44 -10.33
C ALA A 182 -10.01 -3.68 -10.94
N THR A 183 -9.80 -2.43 -11.36
CA THR A 183 -10.89 -1.53 -11.79
C THR A 183 -10.84 -1.17 -13.26
N GLY A 184 -9.68 -1.36 -13.92
CA GLY A 184 -9.40 -0.85 -15.25
C GLY A 184 -9.22 0.68 -15.31
N VAL A 185 -9.29 1.37 -14.16
CA VAL A 185 -9.06 2.81 -14.08
C VAL A 185 -7.57 3.06 -13.92
N ARG A 186 -6.98 3.79 -14.85
CA ARG A 186 -5.54 4.04 -14.89
C ARG A 186 -5.04 4.80 -13.66
N ALA A 187 -3.78 4.56 -13.29
CA ALA A 187 -3.12 5.19 -12.13
C ALA A 187 -3.15 6.72 -12.18
N ASP A 188 -3.01 7.33 -13.36
CA ASP A 188 -3.07 8.80 -13.54
C ASP A 188 -4.47 9.37 -13.18
N ARG A 189 -5.53 8.60 -13.40
CA ARG A 189 -6.90 8.99 -13.04
C ARG A 189 -7.09 8.97 -11.52
N TRP A 190 -6.56 7.96 -10.84
CA TRP A 190 -6.55 7.91 -9.38
C TRP A 190 -5.72 9.05 -8.79
N ALA A 191 -4.50 9.22 -9.27
CA ALA A 191 -3.60 10.27 -8.81
C ALA A 191 -4.12 11.69 -9.11
N GLY A 192 -4.92 11.86 -10.17
CA GLY A 192 -5.49 13.16 -10.56
C GLY A 192 -6.32 13.83 -9.46
N GLY A 193 -6.93 13.05 -8.56
CA GLY A 193 -7.69 13.56 -7.42
C GLY A 193 -6.84 13.99 -6.21
N ALA A 194 -5.54 13.72 -6.21
CA ALA A 194 -4.66 14.00 -5.08
C ALA A 194 -3.56 15.01 -5.44
N THR A 195 -3.10 15.81 -4.46
CA THR A 195 -1.93 16.69 -4.60
C THR A 195 -0.67 15.84 -4.74
N THR A 196 -0.50 14.87 -3.86
CA THR A 196 0.59 13.88 -3.93
C THR A 196 0.06 12.47 -3.90
N VAL A 197 0.74 11.57 -4.60
CA VAL A 197 0.50 10.14 -4.56
C VAL A 197 1.81 9.39 -4.31
N MET A 198 1.79 8.43 -3.41
CA MET A 198 2.90 7.50 -3.24
C MET A 198 2.57 6.12 -3.78
N CYS A 199 3.60 5.33 -4.12
CA CYS A 199 3.45 3.92 -4.48
C CYS A 199 4.63 3.10 -3.97
N CYS A 200 4.37 1.90 -3.44
CA CYS A 200 5.42 0.97 -3.06
C CYS A 200 5.84 0.11 -4.26
N LEU A 201 7.15 -0.01 -4.46
CA LEU A 201 7.75 -0.94 -5.42
C LEU A 201 8.03 -2.31 -4.77
N SER A 202 8.22 -2.33 -3.45
CA SER A 202 8.68 -3.46 -2.63
C SER A 202 7.53 -4.30 -2.04
N LYS A 203 6.43 -4.43 -2.77
CA LYS A 203 5.28 -5.28 -2.44
C LYS A 203 4.97 -6.19 -3.63
N ALA A 204 3.74 -6.21 -4.13
CA ALA A 204 3.33 -7.04 -5.28
C ALA A 204 4.19 -6.80 -6.54
N LEU A 205 4.85 -5.65 -6.67
CA LEU A 205 5.75 -5.34 -7.77
C LEU A 205 7.18 -5.92 -7.62
N CYS A 206 7.49 -6.62 -6.53
CA CYS A 206 8.70 -7.43 -6.30
C CYS A 206 10.05 -6.69 -6.24
N ALA A 207 10.12 -5.38 -6.31
CA ALA A 207 11.38 -4.69 -6.07
C ALA A 207 11.87 -4.94 -4.64
N PRO A 208 13.19 -5.09 -4.39
CA PRO A 208 13.70 -5.46 -3.07
C PRO A 208 13.49 -4.37 -2.03
N VAL A 209 13.36 -3.12 -2.46
CA VAL A 209 13.24 -1.93 -1.61
C VAL A 209 12.67 -0.78 -2.42
N GLY A 210 12.07 0.18 -1.73
CA GLY A 210 11.77 1.48 -2.29
C GLY A 210 10.29 1.74 -2.57
N SER A 211 10.03 3.02 -2.59
CA SER A 211 8.73 3.61 -2.92
C SER A 211 8.96 4.93 -3.67
N LEU A 212 7.92 5.43 -4.28
CA LEU A 212 7.94 6.69 -5.02
C LEU A 212 6.86 7.61 -4.46
N LEU A 213 7.17 8.90 -4.36
CA LEU A 213 6.23 9.97 -4.03
C LEU A 213 6.18 10.94 -5.21
N ALA A 214 5.03 11.13 -5.83
CA ALA A 214 4.85 12.05 -6.96
C ALA A 214 3.91 13.20 -6.61
N GLY A 215 4.17 14.36 -7.18
CA GLY A 215 3.39 15.57 -6.95
C GLY A 215 3.91 16.79 -7.75
N PRO A 216 3.51 18.01 -7.35
CA PRO A 216 4.05 19.26 -7.89
C PRO A 216 5.58 19.34 -7.68
N GLU A 217 6.27 20.04 -8.57
CA GLU A 217 7.74 20.17 -8.55
C GLU A 217 8.27 20.77 -7.23
N ASP A 218 7.62 21.82 -6.73
CA ASP A 218 7.96 22.47 -5.47
C ASP A 218 7.78 21.56 -4.28
N VAL A 219 6.70 20.78 -4.25
CA VAL A 219 6.43 19.78 -3.20
C VAL A 219 7.49 18.66 -3.23
N VAL A 220 7.88 18.19 -4.41
CA VAL A 220 8.91 17.16 -4.57
C VAL A 220 10.28 17.72 -4.19
N ALA A 221 10.59 18.97 -4.51
CA ALA A 221 11.85 19.63 -4.11
C ALA A 221 11.98 19.72 -2.59
N GLU A 222 10.94 20.17 -1.88
CA GLU A 222 10.88 20.15 -0.41
C GLU A 222 10.92 18.71 0.14
N GLY A 223 10.31 17.77 -0.57
CA GLY A 223 10.35 16.35 -0.26
C GLY A 223 11.78 15.79 -0.26
N ARG A 224 12.66 16.23 -1.18
CA ARG A 224 14.09 15.83 -1.20
C ARG A 224 14.82 16.29 0.07
N LEU A 225 14.53 17.51 0.54
CA LEU A 225 15.09 18.02 1.81
C LEU A 225 14.54 17.23 3.01
N ALA A 226 13.25 16.93 3.01
CA ALA A 226 12.63 16.11 4.05
C ALA A 226 13.22 14.68 4.05
N ARG A 227 13.39 14.05 2.87
CA ARG A 227 14.07 12.75 2.73
C ARG A 227 15.46 12.76 3.39
N LYS A 228 16.24 13.80 3.12
CA LYS A 228 17.57 13.96 3.72
C LYS A 228 17.51 14.02 5.25
N ARG A 229 16.60 14.83 5.80
CA ARG A 229 16.39 14.98 7.26
C ARG A 229 15.94 13.70 7.94
N LEU A 230 15.17 12.86 7.23
CA LEU A 230 14.71 11.55 7.71
C LEU A 230 15.78 10.44 7.54
N GLY A 231 16.97 10.76 7.04
CA GLY A 231 18.04 9.78 6.83
C GLY A 231 17.90 8.94 5.55
N GLY A 232 16.99 9.32 4.65
CA GLY A 232 16.73 8.60 3.38
C GLY A 232 17.56 9.09 2.19
N GLY A 233 18.50 10.03 2.39
CA GLY A 233 19.45 10.41 1.35
C GLY A 233 20.46 9.29 1.12
N MET A 234 20.61 8.85 -0.12
CA MET A 234 21.50 7.76 -0.53
C MET A 234 22.56 8.29 -1.49
N ARG A 235 23.54 7.46 -1.84
CA ARG A 235 24.60 7.77 -2.81
C ARG A 235 24.26 7.11 -4.16
N GLN A 236 24.92 6.06 -4.54
CA GLN A 236 24.70 5.33 -5.80
C GLN A 236 23.41 4.50 -5.73
N ALA A 237 22.29 5.20 -5.57
CA ALA A 237 20.98 4.59 -5.37
C ALA A 237 20.38 3.93 -6.63
N GLY A 238 21.00 4.13 -7.78
CA GLY A 238 20.60 3.50 -9.03
C GLY A 238 20.56 1.98 -8.97
N VAL A 239 21.42 1.35 -8.15
CA VAL A 239 21.36 -0.10 -7.87
C VAL A 239 19.99 -0.51 -7.31
N LEU A 240 19.37 0.35 -6.49
CA LEU A 240 18.06 0.11 -5.87
C LEU A 240 16.90 0.62 -6.75
N ALA A 241 17.16 1.61 -7.60
CA ALA A 241 16.17 2.16 -8.51
C ALA A 241 15.96 1.27 -9.76
N ALA A 242 17.00 0.63 -10.25
CA ALA A 242 16.93 -0.23 -11.44
C ALA A 242 15.85 -1.33 -11.35
N PRO A 243 15.73 -2.09 -10.24
CA PRO A 243 14.63 -3.04 -10.10
C PRO A 243 13.25 -2.37 -10.07
N GLY A 244 13.17 -1.10 -9.67
CA GLY A 244 11.94 -0.30 -9.74
C GLY A 244 11.48 -0.03 -11.17
N LEU A 245 12.39 0.22 -12.08
CA LEU A 245 12.08 0.35 -13.53
C LEU A 245 11.50 -0.96 -14.07
N VAL A 246 12.15 -2.09 -13.81
CA VAL A 246 11.63 -3.42 -14.16
C VAL A 246 10.27 -3.68 -13.54
N ALA A 247 10.06 -3.26 -12.28
CA ALA A 247 8.79 -3.39 -11.58
C ALA A 247 7.64 -2.65 -12.29
N LEU A 248 7.89 -1.42 -12.74
CA LEU A 248 6.88 -0.62 -13.46
C LEU A 248 6.62 -1.13 -14.88
N GLU A 249 7.60 -1.73 -15.52
CA GLU A 249 7.52 -2.24 -16.89
C GLU A 249 6.91 -3.65 -16.98
N GLU A 250 7.33 -4.58 -16.10
CA GLU A 250 7.00 -6.00 -16.24
C GLU A 250 5.98 -6.52 -15.22
N MET A 251 5.88 -5.88 -14.01
CA MET A 251 5.14 -6.51 -12.92
C MET A 251 3.70 -6.01 -12.78
N VAL A 252 3.36 -4.88 -13.38
CA VAL A 252 2.00 -4.33 -13.29
C VAL A 252 0.98 -5.21 -14.02
N ASP A 253 1.29 -5.64 -15.22
CA ASP A 253 0.37 -6.38 -16.09
C ASP A 253 0.07 -7.80 -15.56
N ARG A 254 0.88 -8.34 -14.65
CA ARG A 254 0.67 -9.64 -14.03
C ARG A 254 -0.19 -9.61 -12.74
N LEU A 255 -0.48 -8.44 -12.18
CA LEU A 255 -1.26 -8.32 -10.94
C LEU A 255 -2.63 -9.02 -10.98
N PRO A 256 -3.34 -9.10 -12.13
CA PRO A 256 -4.58 -9.87 -12.22
C PRO A 256 -4.44 -11.35 -11.83
N GLU A 257 -3.26 -11.96 -12.01
CA GLU A 257 -3.01 -13.34 -11.57
C GLU A 257 -3.08 -13.47 -10.04
N ASP A 258 -2.50 -12.51 -9.32
CA ASP A 258 -2.55 -12.46 -7.86
C ASP A 258 -4.00 -12.27 -7.37
N HIS A 259 -4.76 -11.41 -8.07
CA HIS A 259 -6.18 -11.18 -7.76
C HIS A 259 -7.02 -12.44 -7.97
N ALA A 260 -6.79 -13.18 -9.06
CA ALA A 260 -7.49 -14.44 -9.34
C ALA A 260 -7.19 -15.50 -8.26
N ARG A 261 -5.93 -15.58 -7.80
CA ARG A 261 -5.54 -16.48 -6.70
C ARG A 261 -6.19 -16.07 -5.38
N ALA A 262 -6.28 -14.76 -5.09
CA ALA A 262 -6.96 -14.25 -3.89
C ALA A 262 -8.46 -14.58 -3.91
N ALA A 263 -9.12 -14.46 -5.05
CA ALA A 263 -10.54 -14.82 -5.20
C ALA A 263 -10.78 -16.32 -4.89
N ARG A 264 -9.92 -17.21 -5.37
CA ARG A 264 -9.99 -18.66 -5.05
C ARG A 264 -9.81 -18.92 -3.55
N LEU A 265 -8.88 -18.22 -2.87
CA LEU A 265 -8.74 -18.30 -1.41
C LEU A 265 -9.99 -17.81 -0.69
N ALA A 266 -10.58 -16.72 -1.16
CA ALA A 266 -11.80 -16.17 -0.56
C ALA A 266 -12.99 -17.13 -0.66
N GLU A 267 -13.17 -17.78 -1.80
CA GLU A 267 -14.18 -18.81 -2.01
C GLU A 267 -13.99 -19.98 -1.04
N ALA A 268 -12.77 -20.53 -0.94
CA ALA A 268 -12.43 -21.63 -0.04
C ALA A 268 -12.63 -21.25 1.45
N VAL A 269 -12.26 -20.03 1.84
CA VAL A 269 -12.47 -19.51 3.20
C VAL A 269 -13.97 -19.41 3.51
N ALA A 270 -14.77 -18.84 2.62
CA ALA A 270 -16.21 -18.67 2.82
C ALA A 270 -16.94 -20.03 2.85
N GLU A 271 -16.53 -20.98 2.03
CA GLU A 271 -17.06 -22.36 2.05
C GLU A 271 -16.71 -23.05 3.37
N ARG A 272 -15.47 -22.94 3.83
CA ARG A 272 -14.99 -23.60 5.05
C ARG A 272 -15.58 -22.98 6.31
N TRP A 273 -15.74 -21.67 6.34
CA TRP A 273 -16.25 -20.91 7.50
C TRP A 273 -17.38 -19.95 7.07
N PRO A 274 -18.60 -20.40 6.86
CA PRO A 274 -19.68 -19.54 6.36
C PRO A 274 -20.05 -18.33 7.24
N ARG A 275 -19.57 -18.33 8.51
CA ARG A 275 -19.79 -17.23 9.46
C ARG A 275 -18.58 -16.29 9.60
N CYS A 276 -17.57 -16.40 8.74
CA CYS A 276 -16.35 -15.61 8.82
C CYS A 276 -16.50 -14.14 8.40
N GLY A 277 -17.70 -13.74 7.99
CA GLY A 277 -17.99 -12.37 7.56
C GLY A 277 -17.38 -11.97 6.21
N LEU A 278 -16.85 -12.92 5.45
CA LEU A 278 -16.27 -12.69 4.13
C LEU A 278 -17.29 -12.97 3.03
N ASP A 279 -17.57 -11.97 2.21
CA ASP A 279 -18.18 -12.15 0.90
C ASP A 279 -17.06 -12.30 -0.14
N PRO A 280 -16.90 -13.47 -0.78
CA PRO A 280 -15.86 -13.67 -1.79
C PRO A 280 -15.91 -12.67 -2.93
N ALA A 281 -17.11 -12.21 -3.32
CA ALA A 281 -17.30 -11.22 -4.38
C ALA A 281 -16.75 -9.84 -4.02
N SER A 282 -16.52 -9.57 -2.73
CA SER A 282 -15.90 -8.32 -2.26
C SER A 282 -14.38 -8.31 -2.41
N VAL A 283 -13.73 -9.47 -2.57
CA VAL A 283 -12.28 -9.58 -2.76
C VAL A 283 -11.93 -9.26 -4.21
N ARG A 284 -11.45 -8.05 -4.42
CA ARG A 284 -11.17 -7.52 -5.76
C ARG A 284 -9.68 -7.41 -6.08
N THR A 285 -8.82 -7.57 -5.06
CA THR A 285 -7.36 -7.44 -5.18
C THR A 285 -6.68 -8.65 -4.55
N ASN A 286 -5.42 -8.52 -4.21
CA ASN A 286 -4.59 -9.60 -3.68
C ASN A 286 -4.71 -9.85 -2.17
N ILE A 287 -5.65 -9.20 -1.46
CA ILE A 287 -5.80 -9.31 -0.01
C ILE A 287 -7.13 -9.95 0.35
N VAL A 288 -7.09 -10.99 1.19
CA VAL A 288 -8.26 -11.65 1.76
C VAL A 288 -8.21 -11.47 3.27
N THR A 289 -9.20 -10.80 3.86
CA THR A 289 -9.35 -10.69 5.32
C THR A 289 -10.68 -11.30 5.75
N PHE A 290 -10.66 -12.04 6.86
CA PHE A 290 -11.85 -12.70 7.39
C PHE A 290 -11.75 -12.88 8.90
N SER A 291 -12.91 -13.01 9.57
CA SER A 291 -12.95 -13.29 10.99
C SER A 291 -12.78 -14.79 11.26
N HIS A 292 -11.99 -15.13 12.27
CA HIS A 292 -11.84 -16.49 12.76
C HIS A 292 -11.74 -16.50 14.30
N PRO A 293 -12.53 -17.32 15.02
CA PRO A 293 -12.60 -17.27 16.49
C PRO A 293 -11.32 -17.75 17.18
N ALA A 294 -10.46 -18.50 16.49
CA ALA A 294 -9.21 -19.04 17.02
C ALA A 294 -8.05 -18.88 16.01
N PRO A 295 -7.57 -17.64 15.75
CA PRO A 295 -6.51 -17.39 14.77
C PRO A 295 -5.24 -18.21 15.04
N ASP A 296 -4.81 -18.32 16.30
CA ASP A 296 -3.59 -19.03 16.67
C ASP A 296 -3.65 -20.53 16.32
N LYS A 297 -4.81 -21.18 16.54
CA LYS A 297 -5.02 -22.58 16.16
C LYS A 297 -4.96 -22.75 14.63
N LEU A 298 -5.58 -21.82 13.88
CA LEU A 298 -5.55 -21.84 12.43
C LEU A 298 -4.14 -21.60 11.91
N LEU A 299 -3.41 -20.63 12.47
CA LEU A 299 -2.00 -20.36 12.09
C LEU A 299 -1.11 -21.58 12.33
N ALA A 300 -1.23 -22.24 13.51
CA ALA A 300 -0.46 -23.44 13.81
C ALA A 300 -0.80 -24.60 12.85
N HIS A 301 -2.08 -24.77 12.50
CA HIS A 301 -2.51 -25.78 11.53
C HIS A 301 -1.89 -25.51 10.15
N LEU A 302 -2.02 -24.27 9.64
CA LEU A 302 -1.48 -23.88 8.33
C LEU A 302 0.04 -24.04 8.29
N GLU A 303 0.74 -23.61 9.36
CA GLU A 303 2.20 -23.75 9.46
C GLU A 303 2.63 -25.23 9.43
N GLY A 304 1.87 -26.12 10.12
CA GLY A 304 2.08 -27.56 10.06
C GLY A 304 1.95 -28.15 8.64
N HIS A 305 1.22 -27.48 7.75
CA HIS A 305 1.08 -27.83 6.33
C HIS A 305 2.01 -27.03 5.41
N GLY A 306 2.95 -26.28 5.98
CA GLY A 306 3.90 -25.46 5.22
C GLY A 306 3.28 -24.20 4.61
N VAL A 307 2.17 -23.71 5.14
CA VAL A 307 1.50 -22.48 4.72
C VAL A 307 1.64 -21.41 5.82
N LEU A 308 2.28 -20.29 5.50
CA LEU A 308 2.42 -19.16 6.42
C LEU A 308 1.33 -18.12 6.16
N ALA A 309 0.68 -17.68 7.22
CA ALA A 309 -0.35 -16.63 7.21
C ALA A 309 -0.14 -15.66 8.37
N HIS A 310 -0.99 -14.65 8.49
CA HIS A 310 -0.89 -13.66 9.55
C HIS A 310 -2.26 -13.26 10.10
N ALA A 311 -2.35 -13.10 11.43
CA ALA A 311 -3.48 -12.45 12.08
C ALA A 311 -3.16 -10.96 12.29
N ILE A 312 -3.98 -10.07 11.73
CA ILE A 312 -3.76 -8.61 11.80
C ILE A 312 -4.50 -7.94 12.96
N ALA A 313 -5.41 -8.67 13.60
CA ALA A 313 -6.13 -8.29 14.81
C ALA A 313 -6.56 -9.57 15.58
N PRO A 314 -7.04 -9.47 16.80
CA PRO A 314 -7.35 -10.65 17.65
C PRO A 314 -8.20 -11.75 17.00
N GLU A 315 -9.15 -11.37 16.17
CA GLU A 315 -10.03 -12.32 15.44
C GLU A 315 -9.98 -12.13 13.93
N THR A 316 -8.94 -11.49 13.40
CA THR A 316 -8.87 -11.14 11.97
C THR A 316 -7.66 -11.79 11.32
N MET A 317 -7.93 -12.76 10.48
CA MET A 317 -6.96 -13.41 9.60
C MET A 317 -6.76 -12.62 8.31
N ARG A 318 -5.55 -12.66 7.76
CA ARG A 318 -5.24 -12.09 6.46
C ARG A 318 -4.38 -13.05 5.64
N PHE A 319 -4.77 -13.26 4.38
CA PHE A 319 -3.93 -13.84 3.34
C PHE A 319 -3.63 -12.79 2.28
N VAL A 320 -2.42 -12.84 1.73
CA VAL A 320 -2.00 -11.95 0.63
C VAL A 320 -1.32 -12.80 -0.44
N THR A 321 -1.89 -12.79 -1.64
CA THR A 321 -1.29 -13.44 -2.81
C THR A 321 -0.30 -12.51 -3.50
N HIS A 322 0.72 -13.07 -4.12
CA HIS A 322 1.78 -12.33 -4.78
C HIS A 322 2.58 -13.24 -5.74
N HIS A 323 3.48 -12.65 -6.50
CA HIS A 323 4.30 -13.33 -7.52
C HIS A 323 4.97 -14.65 -7.08
N ASP A 324 5.45 -14.71 -5.83
CA ASP A 324 6.17 -15.88 -5.32
C ASP A 324 5.24 -17.01 -4.82
N VAL A 325 3.94 -16.92 -5.12
CA VAL A 325 2.93 -17.95 -4.87
C VAL A 325 2.36 -18.38 -6.22
N ASP A 326 2.76 -19.54 -6.68
CA ASP A 326 2.29 -20.10 -7.97
C ASP A 326 1.02 -20.95 -7.80
N ASP A 327 0.55 -21.57 -8.90
CA ASP A 327 -0.67 -22.36 -8.86
C ASP A 327 -0.49 -23.67 -8.07
N ALA A 328 0.71 -24.27 -8.05
CA ALA A 328 1.00 -25.43 -7.21
C ALA A 328 1.02 -25.07 -5.73
N ASP A 329 1.52 -23.89 -5.38
CA ASP A 329 1.44 -23.32 -4.04
C ASP A 329 -0.02 -23.09 -3.63
N MET A 330 -0.85 -22.58 -4.55
CA MET A 330 -2.28 -22.38 -4.31
C MET A 330 -3.02 -23.69 -4.01
N GLU A 331 -2.76 -24.77 -4.78
CA GLU A 331 -3.35 -26.07 -4.50
C GLU A 331 -2.99 -26.59 -3.09
N ARG A 332 -1.75 -26.39 -2.65
CA ARG A 332 -1.32 -26.74 -1.28
C ARG A 332 -2.02 -25.92 -0.21
N ALA A 333 -2.15 -24.60 -0.44
CA ALA A 333 -2.86 -23.72 0.48
C ALA A 333 -4.33 -24.08 0.60
N LEU A 334 -5.00 -24.35 -0.53
CA LEU A 334 -6.40 -24.77 -0.56
C LEU A 334 -6.62 -26.11 0.12
N ALA A 335 -5.73 -27.09 -0.07
CA ALA A 335 -5.77 -28.38 0.63
C ALA A 335 -5.63 -28.20 2.15
N ALA A 336 -4.68 -27.36 2.59
CA ALA A 336 -4.50 -27.05 4.02
C ALA A 336 -5.73 -26.36 4.62
N LEU A 337 -6.39 -25.47 3.87
CA LEU A 337 -7.65 -24.84 4.31
C LEU A 337 -8.80 -25.84 4.44
N ALA A 338 -8.92 -26.77 3.49
CA ALA A 338 -9.97 -27.79 3.52
C ALA A 338 -9.84 -28.73 4.75
N GLU A 339 -8.62 -29.02 5.18
CA GLU A 339 -8.30 -29.84 6.36
C GLU A 339 -8.32 -29.05 7.67
N ALA A 340 -8.41 -27.71 7.61
CA ALA A 340 -8.36 -26.87 8.81
C ALA A 340 -9.55 -27.17 9.75
N PRO A 341 -9.39 -27.01 11.08
CA PRO A 341 -10.47 -27.19 12.04
C PRO A 341 -11.68 -26.31 11.71
N GLY A 342 -12.90 -26.82 11.94
CA GLY A 342 -14.11 -25.99 11.91
C GLY A 342 -14.04 -24.89 12.96
N ALA A 343 -14.75 -23.78 12.75
CA ALA A 343 -14.80 -22.66 13.69
C ALA A 343 -15.29 -23.06 15.11
N ASP A 344 -16.06 -24.14 15.19
CA ASP A 344 -16.63 -24.69 16.44
C ASP A 344 -15.78 -25.85 17.03
N ALA A 345 -14.60 -26.14 16.46
CA ALA A 345 -13.73 -27.20 17.00
C ALA A 345 -13.06 -26.73 18.30
N PRO A 346 -13.12 -27.57 19.37
CA PRO A 346 -12.63 -27.23 20.71
C PRO A 346 -11.11 -26.95 20.76
#